data_115236db6ef01ea2bb46da02aed0eb47
#
_entry.id   115236db6ef01ea2bb46da02aed0eb47
#
_cell.length_a   1.000
_cell.length_b   1.000
_cell.length_c   1.000
_cell.angle_alpha   90.00
_cell.angle_beta   90.00
_cell.angle_gamma   90.00
#
_symmetry.space_group_name_H-M   'P 1'
#
loop_
_entity.id
_entity.type
_entity.pdbx_description
1 polymer ?
#
loop_
_entity_poly.entity_id
_entity_poly.type
_entity_poly.pdbx_seq_one_letter_code
_entity_poly.pdbx_strand_id
1 'polypeptide(L)'
;MKLKIQNASIQRGDKLIKLVGLLSADMLVRMMDEVSLKPNPRSPNVNKITKAIDLTLEKEPEMLQYKTKGILMAGDYMNRDGDRFNVDFQSPEYGGILDGGHNFFALVRNLMIEAVKVRYPSMRPDDKRTRKASQKIKSWQDLVDFWKLEGTNTAEFVRAVLGPDGERESGMALHRKLSFLVPVEVISPAPGVSAQDVKEMIHGISVARNNNVHLKDVAIAQHKGSYDYLKQVLPDDLNRMIQWKSGENQCPILPTKIVSLAILPIEKLAKSGVFTQIEAAVQATLTAEGESVDDFRLPSINRKAIYTSTAGCVSAYSQLVDAVSNLADDGADENRFKETVVDSLSVVADLPAIWDALECQFETLFGLVAGEVGKRYEDLTCNKKGPTKKEQPTRFHSRQILPGRFPACTGFLAPMFVSIVGGLLRFDADYNCVVWDVRPETIIRELDEPSHKFRAMMIDYVRLMDSQASFDPGRFGKTQAVYDMFEPYKSVQEWFAHVRKSDRQNNA
;
A
#
# COMPACT_ATOMS: atom_id res chain seq x y z
N MET A 1 -27.28 8.18 -6.16
CA MET A 1 -27.96 7.22 -5.24
C MET A 1 -29.10 7.87 -4.49
N LYS A 2 -30.26 7.16 -4.32
CA LYS A 2 -31.37 7.62 -3.46
C LYS A 2 -31.33 6.92 -2.11
N LEU A 3 -31.02 7.67 -1.05
CA LEU A 3 -30.94 7.16 0.34
C LEU A 3 -32.24 7.47 1.09
N LYS A 4 -32.82 6.48 1.74
CA LYS A 4 -33.88 6.67 2.73
C LYS A 4 -33.23 6.66 4.11
N ILE A 5 -33.19 7.82 4.76
CA ILE A 5 -32.51 8.02 6.05
C ILE A 5 -33.58 8.35 7.10
N GLN A 6 -33.65 7.51 8.12
CA GLN A 6 -34.60 7.71 9.23
C GLN A 6 -34.02 8.74 10.21
N ASN A 7 -34.92 9.51 10.84
CA ASN A 7 -34.57 10.57 11.82
C ASN A 7 -33.52 11.55 11.25
N ALA A 8 -33.66 11.90 9.98
CA ALA A 8 -32.68 12.69 9.24
C ALA A 8 -32.67 14.15 9.74
N SER A 9 -31.46 14.67 9.98
CA SER A 9 -31.20 16.08 10.28
C SER A 9 -30.11 16.63 9.37
N ILE A 10 -30.28 17.84 8.85
CA ILE A 10 -29.34 18.54 7.99
C ILE A 10 -28.72 19.69 8.77
N GLN A 11 -27.38 19.70 8.86
CA GLN A 11 -26.59 20.78 9.37
C GLN A 11 -25.92 21.51 8.21
N ARG A 12 -26.08 22.83 8.11
CA ARG A 12 -25.52 23.64 7.02
C ARG A 12 -24.41 24.52 7.61
N GLY A 13 -23.19 24.33 7.13
CA GLY A 13 -22.08 25.24 7.34
C GLY A 13 -21.79 26.05 6.07
N ASP A 14 -20.85 26.97 6.16
CA ASP A 14 -20.47 27.86 5.04
C ASP A 14 -19.84 27.08 3.88
N LYS A 15 -19.04 26.06 4.19
CA LYS A 15 -18.29 25.28 3.20
C LYS A 15 -18.85 23.87 2.99
N LEU A 16 -19.46 23.26 3.99
CA LEU A 16 -19.94 21.88 3.98
C LEU A 16 -21.37 21.76 4.51
N ILE A 17 -22.12 20.85 3.93
CA ILE A 17 -23.45 20.41 4.39
C ILE A 17 -23.28 19.01 4.97
N LYS A 18 -23.83 18.77 6.15
CA LYS A 18 -23.81 17.48 6.81
C LYS A 18 -25.22 16.97 7.06
N LEU A 19 -25.51 15.76 6.60
CA LEU A 19 -26.72 15.02 6.88
C LEU A 19 -26.41 13.91 7.87
N VAL A 20 -27.19 13.79 8.91
CA VAL A 20 -27.09 12.73 9.92
C VAL A 20 -28.41 11.99 10.04
N GLY A 21 -28.37 10.71 10.38
CA GLY A 21 -29.55 9.90 10.62
C GLY A 21 -29.22 8.41 10.72
N LEU A 22 -30.22 7.57 10.42
CA LEU A 22 -30.11 6.13 10.56
C LEU A 22 -30.45 5.43 9.23
N LEU A 23 -29.64 4.44 8.85
CA LEU A 23 -29.88 3.56 7.70
C LEU A 23 -30.37 2.20 8.16
N SER A 24 -31.29 1.63 7.39
CA SER A 24 -31.77 0.25 7.53
C SER A 24 -30.95 -0.72 6.65
N ALA A 25 -31.08 -2.01 6.90
CA ALA A 25 -30.33 -3.04 6.20
C ALA A 25 -30.54 -3.04 4.68
N ASP A 26 -31.76 -2.71 4.20
CA ASP A 26 -32.05 -2.61 2.76
C ASP A 26 -31.29 -1.48 2.07
N MET A 27 -30.98 -0.39 2.79
CA MET A 27 -30.13 0.68 2.26
C MET A 27 -28.67 0.25 2.15
N LEU A 28 -28.14 -0.51 3.11
CA LEU A 28 -26.78 -1.04 3.04
C LEU A 28 -26.56 -1.95 1.83
N VAL A 29 -27.57 -2.77 1.51
CA VAL A 29 -27.55 -3.64 0.32
C VAL A 29 -27.46 -2.81 -0.97
N ARG A 30 -28.22 -1.72 -1.08
CA ARG A 30 -28.12 -0.81 -2.24
C ARG A 30 -26.77 -0.11 -2.33
N MET A 31 -26.18 0.24 -1.19
CA MET A 31 -24.88 0.91 -1.15
C MET A 31 -23.76 0.05 -1.74
N MET A 32 -23.86 -1.29 -1.69
CA MET A 32 -22.84 -2.17 -2.25
C MET A 32 -22.58 -1.95 -3.75
N ASP A 33 -23.61 -1.58 -4.49
CA ASP A 33 -23.54 -1.39 -5.94
C ASP A 33 -23.18 0.05 -6.35
N GLU A 34 -23.42 1.02 -5.46
CA GLU A 34 -23.37 2.44 -5.82
C GLU A 34 -22.30 3.26 -5.07
N VAL A 35 -21.78 2.76 -3.92
CA VAL A 35 -20.90 3.54 -3.05
C VAL A 35 -19.50 2.95 -2.98
N SER A 36 -18.50 3.76 -3.34
CA SER A 36 -17.10 3.34 -3.33
C SER A 36 -16.51 3.28 -1.92
N LEU A 37 -15.62 2.31 -1.69
CA LEU A 37 -14.78 2.24 -0.49
C LEU A 37 -13.37 2.81 -0.73
N LYS A 38 -13.10 3.33 -1.93
CA LYS A 38 -11.78 3.89 -2.27
C LYS A 38 -11.32 5.00 -1.32
N PRO A 39 -12.19 5.95 -0.90
CA PRO A 39 -11.77 7.02 0.00
C PRO A 39 -11.45 6.55 1.43
N ASN A 40 -11.84 5.33 1.80
CA ASN A 40 -11.51 4.79 3.11
C ASN A 40 -10.03 4.37 3.14
N PRO A 41 -9.20 4.89 4.09
CA PRO A 41 -7.77 4.61 4.14
C PRO A 41 -7.43 3.17 4.56
N ARG A 42 -8.43 2.37 4.92
CA ARG A 42 -8.28 0.98 5.37
C ARG A 42 -9.18 0.05 4.59
N SER A 43 -8.63 -1.07 4.13
CA SER A 43 -9.44 -2.16 3.58
C SER A 43 -10.06 -2.95 4.73
N PRO A 44 -11.39 -3.11 4.77
CA PRO A 44 -12.06 -3.87 5.82
C PRO A 44 -11.75 -5.37 5.74
N ASN A 45 -11.64 -5.97 6.91
CA ASN A 45 -11.46 -7.41 7.06
C ASN A 45 -12.11 -7.90 8.37
N VAL A 46 -12.17 -9.22 8.54
CA VAL A 46 -12.65 -9.81 9.78
C VAL A 46 -11.66 -9.57 10.92
N ASN A 47 -12.07 -8.78 11.89
CA ASN A 47 -11.27 -8.40 13.07
C ASN A 47 -12.14 -8.36 14.34
N LYS A 48 -11.63 -7.78 15.42
CA LYS A 48 -12.37 -7.67 16.70
C LYS A 48 -13.66 -6.83 16.56
N ILE A 49 -13.63 -5.78 15.72
CA ILE A 49 -14.79 -4.89 15.51
C ILE A 49 -15.89 -5.65 14.76
N THR A 50 -15.55 -6.33 13.67
CA THR A 50 -16.53 -7.10 12.88
C THR A 50 -17.17 -8.23 13.69
N LYS A 51 -16.39 -8.91 14.53
CA LYS A 51 -16.91 -9.94 15.45
C LYS A 51 -17.85 -9.37 16.52
N ALA A 52 -17.56 -8.16 17.04
CA ALA A 52 -18.43 -7.49 17.99
C ALA A 52 -19.77 -7.09 17.36
N ILE A 53 -19.75 -6.64 16.08
CA ILE A 53 -20.96 -6.36 15.31
C ILE A 53 -21.77 -7.63 15.07
N ASP A 54 -21.15 -8.71 14.61
CA ASP A 54 -21.81 -10.00 14.40
C ASP A 54 -22.53 -10.47 15.70
N LEU A 55 -21.85 -10.34 16.85
CA LEU A 55 -22.42 -10.69 18.14
C LEU A 55 -23.60 -9.80 18.54
N THR A 56 -23.51 -8.47 18.26
CA THR A 56 -24.59 -7.53 18.52
C THR A 56 -25.82 -7.85 17.66
N LEU A 57 -25.64 -8.13 16.37
CA LEU A 57 -26.72 -8.52 15.48
C LEU A 57 -27.42 -9.81 15.90
N GLU A 58 -26.69 -10.72 16.55
CA GLU A 58 -27.24 -11.98 17.00
C GLU A 58 -28.03 -11.85 18.30
N LYS A 59 -27.57 -11.03 19.25
CA LYS A 59 -28.15 -10.94 20.59
C LYS A 59 -29.12 -9.77 20.76
N GLU A 60 -28.78 -8.60 20.23
CA GLU A 60 -29.44 -7.33 20.51
C GLU A 60 -29.32 -6.37 19.32
N PRO A 61 -29.88 -6.72 18.13
CA PRO A 61 -29.72 -5.94 16.89
C PRO A 61 -30.22 -4.50 17.03
N GLU A 62 -31.21 -4.23 17.86
CA GLU A 62 -31.72 -2.91 18.19
C GLU A 62 -30.68 -1.99 18.88
N MET A 63 -29.67 -2.58 19.53
CA MET A 63 -28.60 -1.85 20.19
C MET A 63 -27.47 -1.43 19.23
N LEU A 64 -27.49 -1.89 17.98
CA LEU A 64 -26.41 -1.61 17.02
C LEU A 64 -26.19 -0.11 16.83
N GLN A 65 -27.26 0.68 16.69
CA GLN A 65 -27.18 2.12 16.52
C GLN A 65 -26.47 2.86 17.65
N TYR A 66 -26.42 2.29 18.85
CA TYR A 66 -25.76 2.88 20.02
C TYR A 66 -24.34 2.34 20.22
N LYS A 67 -24.06 1.12 19.74
CA LYS A 67 -22.78 0.43 19.93
C LYS A 67 -21.76 0.69 18.82
N THR A 68 -22.20 1.23 17.66
CA THR A 68 -21.31 1.54 16.54
C THR A 68 -21.22 3.05 16.28
N LYS A 69 -20.04 3.50 15.80
CA LYS A 69 -19.86 4.87 15.31
C LYS A 69 -20.61 5.14 13.98
N GLY A 70 -21.12 4.09 13.34
CA GLY A 70 -21.83 4.22 12.08
C GLY A 70 -20.92 4.27 10.85
N ILE A 71 -21.41 4.93 9.81
CA ILE A 71 -20.77 5.06 8.50
C ILE A 71 -20.73 6.55 8.14
N LEU A 72 -19.53 7.06 7.83
CA LEU A 72 -19.32 8.41 7.32
C LEU A 72 -19.05 8.33 5.82
N MET A 73 -19.80 9.09 5.03
CA MET A 73 -19.66 9.19 3.58
C MET A 73 -19.44 10.63 3.14
N ALA A 74 -18.76 10.80 1.99
CA ALA A 74 -18.73 12.07 1.27
C ALA A 74 -19.37 11.90 -0.11
N GLY A 75 -20.17 12.87 -0.50
CA GLY A 75 -20.77 12.95 -1.85
C GLY A 75 -20.50 14.32 -2.47
N ASP A 76 -20.53 14.37 -3.79
CA ASP A 76 -20.31 15.59 -4.58
C ASP A 76 -21.48 16.57 -4.46
N TYR A 77 -22.65 16.02 -4.30
CA TYR A 77 -23.89 16.79 -4.20
C TYR A 77 -24.91 16.04 -3.37
N MET A 78 -25.74 16.78 -2.65
CA MET A 78 -26.85 16.21 -1.88
C MET A 78 -28.07 17.12 -1.93
N ASN A 79 -29.24 16.57 -2.24
CA ASN A 79 -30.50 17.26 -2.09
C ASN A 79 -31.58 16.37 -1.48
N ARG A 80 -32.57 17.00 -0.87
CA ARG A 80 -33.74 16.31 -0.32
C ARG A 80 -34.79 16.10 -1.40
N ASP A 81 -35.34 14.90 -1.48
CA ASP A 81 -36.41 14.50 -2.41
C ASP A 81 -37.49 13.74 -1.58
N GLY A 82 -38.47 14.49 -1.03
CA GLY A 82 -39.50 13.96 -0.17
C GLY A 82 -38.93 13.38 1.14
N ASP A 83 -39.11 12.06 1.31
CA ASP A 83 -38.59 11.26 2.43
C ASP A 83 -37.19 10.68 2.17
N ARG A 84 -36.59 11.01 1.01
CA ARG A 84 -35.30 10.51 0.56
C ARG A 84 -34.29 11.63 0.32
N PHE A 85 -33.03 11.23 0.20
CA PHE A 85 -31.92 12.10 -0.16
C PHE A 85 -31.24 11.57 -1.42
N ASN A 86 -31.17 12.40 -2.46
CA ASN A 86 -30.34 12.11 -3.62
C ASN A 86 -28.90 12.53 -3.28
N VAL A 87 -27.97 11.59 -3.30
CA VAL A 87 -26.54 11.83 -3.05
C VAL A 87 -25.79 11.35 -4.28
N ASP A 88 -24.89 12.19 -4.78
CA ASP A 88 -23.97 11.87 -5.87
C ASP A 88 -22.61 11.49 -5.30
N PHE A 89 -22.03 10.39 -5.80
CA PHE A 89 -20.74 9.84 -5.36
C PHE A 89 -19.77 9.67 -6.54
N GLN A 90 -19.83 10.55 -7.54
CA GLN A 90 -19.06 10.38 -8.78
C GLN A 90 -17.58 10.75 -8.63
N SER A 91 -17.22 11.59 -7.66
CA SER A 91 -15.82 11.93 -7.45
C SER A 91 -14.97 10.69 -7.16
N PRO A 92 -13.96 10.38 -7.99
CA PRO A 92 -13.08 9.24 -7.78
C PRO A 92 -12.15 9.42 -6.57
N GLU A 93 -11.99 10.64 -6.10
CA GLU A 93 -11.03 11.01 -5.06
C GLU A 93 -11.62 10.93 -3.66
N TYR A 94 -12.87 11.38 -3.47
CA TYR A 94 -13.50 11.42 -2.16
C TYR A 94 -14.94 10.88 -2.13
N GLY A 95 -15.57 10.64 -3.28
CA GLY A 95 -16.95 10.12 -3.36
C GLY A 95 -17.05 8.70 -2.81
N GLY A 96 -17.69 8.52 -1.64
CA GLY A 96 -17.85 7.21 -1.03
C GLY A 96 -17.71 7.19 0.51
N ILE A 97 -17.37 6.02 1.03
CA ILE A 97 -17.21 5.80 2.48
C ILE A 97 -15.82 6.28 2.95
N LEU A 98 -15.78 7.27 3.83
CA LEU A 98 -14.57 7.82 4.45
C LEU A 98 -14.16 7.09 5.73
N ASP A 99 -15.15 6.77 6.58
CA ASP A 99 -14.97 6.04 7.85
C ASP A 99 -16.13 5.06 8.06
N GLY A 100 -15.94 4.07 8.94
CA GLY A 100 -16.93 3.02 9.17
C GLY A 100 -16.91 1.90 8.14
N GLY A 101 -15.88 1.77 7.29
CA GLY A 101 -15.75 0.69 6.31
C GLY A 101 -15.82 -0.71 6.93
N HIS A 102 -15.25 -0.90 8.13
CA HIS A 102 -15.39 -2.18 8.86
C HIS A 102 -16.82 -2.44 9.33
N ASN A 103 -17.58 -1.39 9.69
CA ASN A 103 -18.99 -1.52 10.04
C ASN A 103 -19.80 -1.94 8.80
N PHE A 104 -19.61 -1.24 7.68
CA PHE A 104 -20.27 -1.57 6.42
C PHE A 104 -19.98 -3.00 5.98
N PHE A 105 -18.70 -3.39 5.96
CA PHE A 105 -18.27 -4.75 5.63
C PHE A 105 -18.92 -5.80 6.52
N ALA A 106 -18.91 -5.63 7.84
CA ALA A 106 -19.47 -6.60 8.79
C ALA A 106 -20.98 -6.76 8.59
N LEU A 107 -21.70 -5.65 8.40
CA LEU A 107 -23.13 -5.65 8.22
C LEU A 107 -23.55 -6.33 6.90
N VAL A 108 -22.96 -5.93 5.77
CA VAL A 108 -23.27 -6.55 4.48
C VAL A 108 -22.87 -8.03 4.46
N ARG A 109 -21.69 -8.37 5.00
CA ARG A 109 -21.26 -9.75 5.15
C ARG A 109 -22.27 -10.59 5.95
N ASN A 110 -22.81 -10.06 7.05
CA ASN A 110 -23.81 -10.74 7.85
C ASN A 110 -25.11 -10.97 7.06
N LEU A 111 -25.60 -9.95 6.35
CA LEU A 111 -26.79 -10.07 5.48
C LEU A 111 -26.61 -11.15 4.41
N MET A 112 -25.45 -11.20 3.75
CA MET A 112 -25.16 -12.23 2.75
C MET A 112 -25.11 -13.63 3.35
N ILE A 113 -24.48 -13.81 4.52
CA ILE A 113 -24.42 -15.09 5.20
C ILE A 113 -25.83 -15.57 5.59
N GLU A 114 -26.70 -14.70 6.08
CA GLU A 114 -28.07 -15.06 6.44
C GLU A 114 -28.91 -15.40 5.16
N ALA A 115 -28.78 -14.64 4.10
CA ALA A 115 -29.45 -14.91 2.82
C ALA A 115 -29.07 -16.31 2.28
N VAL A 116 -27.76 -16.65 2.32
CA VAL A 116 -27.26 -17.96 1.88
C VAL A 116 -27.77 -19.09 2.78
N LYS A 117 -27.85 -18.89 4.10
CA LYS A 117 -28.37 -19.88 5.03
C LYS A 117 -29.84 -20.24 4.75
N VAL A 118 -30.66 -19.23 4.46
CA VAL A 118 -32.10 -19.41 4.18
C VAL A 118 -32.32 -20.02 2.80
N ARG A 119 -31.60 -19.54 1.78
CA ARG A 119 -31.75 -20.02 0.41
C ARG A 119 -31.29 -21.46 0.22
N TYR A 120 -30.25 -21.88 0.93
CA TYR A 120 -29.64 -23.20 0.80
C TYR A 120 -29.72 -24.01 2.10
N PRO A 121 -30.94 -24.37 2.57
CA PRO A 121 -31.10 -25.11 3.80
C PRO A 121 -30.69 -26.57 3.67
N SER A 122 -30.80 -27.15 2.46
CA SER A 122 -30.51 -28.54 2.18
C SER A 122 -29.05 -28.76 1.73
N MET A 123 -28.52 -29.98 2.00
CA MET A 123 -27.11 -30.30 1.81
C MET A 123 -26.79 -30.87 0.40
N ARG A 124 -27.28 -30.27 -0.67
CA ARG A 124 -26.81 -30.64 -2.02
C ARG A 124 -25.33 -30.23 -2.22
N PRO A 125 -24.57 -30.92 -3.11
CA PRO A 125 -23.13 -30.63 -3.29
C PRO A 125 -22.84 -29.15 -3.64
N ASP A 126 -23.68 -28.52 -4.46
CA ASP A 126 -23.51 -27.12 -4.88
C ASP A 126 -23.88 -26.13 -3.76
N ASP A 127 -24.95 -26.40 -3.02
CA ASP A 127 -25.35 -25.64 -1.84
C ASP A 127 -24.25 -25.63 -0.76
N LYS A 128 -23.55 -26.77 -0.59
CA LYS A 128 -22.39 -26.86 0.31
C LYS A 128 -21.24 -25.96 -0.11
N ARG A 129 -21.01 -25.79 -1.43
CA ARG A 129 -19.95 -24.93 -1.95
C ARG A 129 -20.27 -23.47 -1.65
N THR A 130 -21.46 -22.99 -1.97
CA THR A 130 -21.90 -21.61 -1.71
C THR A 130 -21.92 -21.30 -0.21
N ARG A 131 -22.45 -22.19 0.60
CA ARG A 131 -22.49 -22.03 2.05
C ARG A 131 -21.09 -21.99 2.67
N LYS A 132 -20.16 -22.85 2.21
CA LYS A 132 -18.76 -22.81 2.63
C LYS A 132 -18.04 -21.55 2.14
N ALA A 133 -18.36 -21.07 0.94
CA ALA A 133 -17.78 -19.84 0.38
C ALA A 133 -18.21 -18.61 1.20
N SER A 134 -19.50 -18.48 1.57
CA SER A 134 -19.98 -17.38 2.41
C SER A 134 -19.26 -17.32 3.77
N GLN A 135 -18.92 -18.46 4.36
CA GLN A 135 -18.16 -18.53 5.61
C GLN A 135 -16.69 -18.13 5.46
N LYS A 136 -16.15 -18.13 4.24
CA LYS A 136 -14.76 -17.77 3.93
C LYS A 136 -14.56 -16.30 3.62
N ILE A 137 -15.62 -15.49 3.59
CA ILE A 137 -15.51 -14.04 3.39
C ILE A 137 -14.77 -13.44 4.57
N LYS A 138 -13.49 -13.11 4.37
CA LYS A 138 -12.60 -12.58 5.42
C LYS A 138 -12.11 -11.16 5.12
N SER A 139 -12.13 -10.75 3.87
CA SER A 139 -11.66 -9.45 3.37
C SER A 139 -12.73 -8.75 2.54
N TRP A 140 -12.51 -7.46 2.26
CA TRP A 140 -13.35 -6.70 1.35
C TRP A 140 -13.41 -7.32 -0.05
N GLN A 141 -12.28 -7.80 -0.56
CA GLN A 141 -12.23 -8.44 -1.87
C GLN A 141 -13.08 -9.71 -1.91
N ASP A 142 -12.99 -10.57 -0.88
CA ASP A 142 -13.84 -11.76 -0.79
C ASP A 142 -15.33 -11.39 -0.81
N LEU A 143 -15.70 -10.30 -0.11
CA LEU A 143 -17.09 -9.81 -0.08
C LEU A 143 -17.54 -9.36 -1.47
N VAL A 144 -16.72 -8.56 -2.17
CA VAL A 144 -17.03 -8.06 -3.52
C VAL A 144 -17.17 -9.21 -4.52
N ASP A 145 -16.26 -10.19 -4.47
CA ASP A 145 -16.32 -11.32 -5.38
C ASP A 145 -17.54 -12.22 -5.12
N PHE A 146 -17.89 -12.41 -3.85
CA PHE A 146 -19.09 -13.14 -3.49
C PHE A 146 -20.38 -12.34 -3.82
N TRP A 147 -20.33 -11.00 -3.70
CA TRP A 147 -21.44 -10.11 -4.08
C TRP A 147 -21.80 -10.23 -5.55
N LYS A 148 -20.85 -10.37 -6.45
CA LYS A 148 -21.09 -10.60 -7.89
C LYS A 148 -21.95 -11.85 -8.15
N LEU A 149 -21.88 -12.83 -7.28
CA LEU A 149 -22.61 -14.09 -7.40
C LEU A 149 -23.94 -14.09 -6.66
N GLU A 150 -24.00 -13.52 -5.46
CA GLU A 150 -25.15 -13.63 -4.54
C GLU A 150 -25.76 -12.27 -4.17
N GLY A 151 -25.30 -11.16 -4.73
CA GLY A 151 -25.76 -9.81 -4.37
C GLY A 151 -27.26 -9.62 -4.66
N THR A 152 -27.73 -9.99 -5.86
CA THR A 152 -29.15 -9.91 -6.23
C THR A 152 -30.03 -10.74 -5.28
N ASN A 153 -29.61 -11.95 -4.99
CA ASN A 153 -30.32 -12.86 -4.06
C ASN A 153 -30.33 -12.30 -2.64
N THR A 154 -29.24 -11.70 -2.20
CA THR A 154 -29.14 -11.03 -0.90
C THR A 154 -30.10 -9.83 -0.81
N ALA A 155 -30.16 -9.03 -1.86
CA ALA A 155 -31.06 -7.87 -1.93
C ALA A 155 -32.54 -8.28 -1.89
N GLU A 156 -32.92 -9.31 -2.63
CA GLU A 156 -34.28 -9.86 -2.64
C GLU A 156 -34.64 -10.41 -1.27
N PHE A 157 -33.76 -11.20 -0.67
CA PHE A 157 -33.93 -11.76 0.67
C PHE A 157 -34.15 -10.67 1.72
N VAL A 158 -33.29 -9.65 1.77
CA VAL A 158 -33.42 -8.55 2.76
C VAL A 158 -34.75 -7.80 2.57
N ARG A 159 -35.16 -7.52 1.30
CA ARG A 159 -36.44 -6.87 1.02
C ARG A 159 -37.63 -7.73 1.43
N ALA A 160 -37.57 -9.03 1.22
CA ALA A 160 -38.64 -9.94 1.64
C ALA A 160 -38.77 -9.98 3.16
N VAL A 161 -37.64 -10.13 3.88
CA VAL A 161 -37.63 -10.19 5.36
C VAL A 161 -38.11 -8.88 6.00
N LEU A 162 -37.77 -7.72 5.42
CA LEU A 162 -38.14 -6.39 5.95
C LEU A 162 -39.43 -5.85 5.33
N GLY A 163 -40.06 -6.58 4.43
CA GLY A 163 -41.35 -6.22 3.80
C GLY A 163 -42.53 -6.31 4.76
N PRO A 164 -43.72 -5.88 4.32
CA PRO A 164 -44.95 -5.82 5.15
C PRO A 164 -45.34 -7.16 5.79
N ASP A 165 -45.10 -8.27 5.08
CA ASP A 165 -45.40 -9.63 5.55
C ASP A 165 -44.15 -10.37 6.07
N GLY A 166 -43.01 -9.71 6.12
CA GLY A 166 -41.68 -10.35 6.35
C GLY A 166 -41.57 -11.03 7.71
N GLU A 167 -42.14 -10.46 8.77
CA GLU A 167 -42.15 -11.08 10.09
C GLU A 167 -42.91 -12.41 10.09
N ARG A 168 -44.06 -12.45 9.41
CA ARG A 168 -44.91 -13.65 9.29
C ARG A 168 -44.25 -14.72 8.44
N GLU A 169 -43.62 -14.34 7.31
CA GLU A 169 -43.05 -15.28 6.33
C GLU A 169 -41.67 -15.79 6.71
N SER A 170 -40.83 -14.92 7.27
CA SER A 170 -39.43 -15.25 7.62
C SER A 170 -39.23 -15.63 9.08
N GLY A 171 -40.25 -15.39 9.91
CA GLY A 171 -40.20 -15.63 11.36
C GLY A 171 -39.64 -14.44 12.16
N MET A 172 -40.20 -14.22 13.34
CA MET A 172 -39.91 -13.08 14.23
C MET A 172 -38.40 -12.93 14.53
N ALA A 173 -37.70 -14.01 14.74
CA ALA A 173 -36.28 -13.99 15.10
C ALA A 173 -35.40 -13.43 13.97
N LEU A 174 -35.67 -13.84 12.72
CA LEU A 174 -34.90 -13.38 11.56
C LEU A 174 -35.28 -11.94 11.19
N HIS A 175 -36.58 -11.61 11.21
CA HIS A 175 -37.03 -10.24 11.00
C HIS A 175 -36.40 -9.29 12.03
N ARG A 176 -36.42 -9.61 13.32
CA ARG A 176 -35.76 -8.81 14.37
C ARG A 176 -34.26 -8.66 14.10
N LYS A 177 -33.59 -9.72 13.72
CA LYS A 177 -32.14 -9.71 13.44
C LYS A 177 -31.76 -8.74 12.31
N LEU A 178 -32.61 -8.61 11.27
CA LEU A 178 -32.37 -7.74 10.12
C LEU A 178 -32.97 -6.33 10.29
N SER A 179 -33.84 -6.11 11.28
CA SER A 179 -34.46 -4.79 11.55
C SER A 179 -33.56 -3.79 12.27
N PHE A 180 -32.24 -4.01 12.25
CA PHE A 180 -31.27 -3.10 12.85
C PHE A 180 -31.19 -1.77 12.09
N LEU A 181 -30.75 -0.76 12.81
CA LEU A 181 -30.42 0.57 12.28
C LEU A 181 -28.94 0.89 12.53
N VAL A 182 -28.31 1.57 11.57
CA VAL A 182 -26.92 2.00 11.70
C VAL A 182 -26.82 3.51 11.51
N PRO A 183 -26.08 4.23 12.37
CA PRO A 183 -25.86 5.65 12.21
C PRO A 183 -25.15 5.97 10.90
N VAL A 184 -25.58 7.02 10.24
CA VAL A 184 -24.96 7.52 9.01
C VAL A 184 -24.73 9.01 9.09
N GLU A 185 -23.59 9.43 8.58
CA GLU A 185 -23.24 10.81 8.29
C GLU A 185 -22.90 10.92 6.81
N VAL A 186 -23.50 11.88 6.12
CA VAL A 186 -23.16 12.22 4.72
C VAL A 186 -22.71 13.67 4.68
N ILE A 187 -21.53 13.91 4.13
CA ILE A 187 -20.96 15.24 3.93
C ILE A 187 -20.97 15.55 2.45
N SER A 188 -21.40 16.75 2.10
CA SER A 188 -21.32 17.29 0.74
C SER A 188 -20.90 18.76 0.76
N PRO A 189 -20.30 19.29 -0.33
CA PRO A 189 -19.96 20.69 -0.42
C PRO A 189 -21.21 21.59 -0.36
N ALA A 190 -21.04 22.77 0.22
CA ALA A 190 -22.00 23.85 0.08
C ALA A 190 -21.91 24.45 -1.34
N PRO A 191 -22.97 25.06 -1.86
CA PRO A 191 -22.94 25.70 -3.17
C PRO A 191 -21.81 26.75 -3.28
N GLY A 192 -21.05 26.70 -4.38
CA GLY A 192 -19.99 27.69 -4.67
C GLY A 192 -18.60 27.37 -4.08
N VAL A 193 -18.45 26.25 -3.39
CA VAL A 193 -17.13 25.82 -2.89
C VAL A 193 -16.35 25.17 -4.02
N SER A 194 -15.04 25.49 -4.16
CA SER A 194 -14.18 24.94 -5.20
C SER A 194 -13.94 23.44 -4.99
N ALA A 195 -13.73 22.70 -6.08
CA ALA A 195 -13.44 21.26 -6.00
C ALA A 195 -12.17 20.96 -5.20
N GLN A 196 -11.15 21.84 -5.29
CA GLN A 196 -9.90 21.72 -4.54
C GLN A 196 -10.12 21.90 -3.05
N ASP A 197 -10.83 22.94 -2.64
CA ASP A 197 -11.18 23.15 -1.20
C ASP A 197 -11.95 21.96 -0.64
N VAL A 198 -12.88 21.40 -1.42
CA VAL A 198 -13.67 20.22 -1.03
C VAL A 198 -12.74 19.02 -0.78
N LYS A 199 -11.83 18.75 -1.71
CA LYS A 199 -10.86 17.64 -1.61
C LYS A 199 -10.02 17.76 -0.34
N GLU A 200 -9.47 18.93 -0.05
CA GLU A 200 -8.65 19.18 1.13
C GLU A 200 -9.43 19.02 2.43
N MET A 201 -10.63 19.60 2.50
CA MET A 201 -11.49 19.47 3.68
C MET A 201 -11.90 18.03 3.95
N ILE A 202 -12.34 17.29 2.92
CA ILE A 202 -12.74 15.88 3.06
C ILE A 202 -11.54 15.03 3.47
N HIS A 203 -10.36 15.31 2.90
CA HIS A 203 -9.13 14.65 3.31
C HIS A 203 -8.83 14.91 4.80
N GLY A 204 -8.86 16.15 5.25
CA GLY A 204 -8.66 16.52 6.66
C GLY A 204 -9.66 15.83 7.60
N ILE A 205 -10.93 15.76 7.21
CA ILE A 205 -11.98 15.05 7.96
C ILE A 205 -11.68 13.54 8.04
N SER A 206 -11.32 12.93 6.92
CA SER A 206 -10.99 11.51 6.88
C SER A 206 -9.82 11.18 7.80
N VAL A 207 -8.74 11.98 7.74
CA VAL A 207 -7.59 11.84 8.64
C VAL A 207 -8.00 12.01 10.11
N ALA A 208 -8.73 13.07 10.45
CA ALA A 208 -9.15 13.34 11.82
C ALA A 208 -10.05 12.23 12.41
N ARG A 209 -11.00 11.71 11.63
CA ARG A 209 -11.90 10.62 12.05
C ARG A 209 -11.17 9.30 12.27
N ASN A 210 -10.12 9.05 11.49
CA ASN A 210 -9.33 7.83 11.58
C ASN A 210 -8.16 7.93 12.59
N ASN A 211 -7.81 9.13 13.09
CA ASN A 211 -6.71 9.38 14.03
C ASN A 211 -6.91 8.78 15.44
N ASN A 212 -8.10 8.39 15.82
CA ASN A 212 -8.36 7.70 17.09
C ASN A 212 -7.73 6.28 17.17
N VAL A 213 -7.21 5.79 16.06
CA VAL A 213 -6.27 4.66 15.97
C VAL A 213 -5.17 5.15 15.05
N HIS A 214 -3.94 5.34 15.53
CA HIS A 214 -2.81 5.81 14.74
C HIS A 214 -2.85 5.21 13.33
N LEU A 215 -3.21 6.02 12.33
CA LEU A 215 -3.02 5.66 10.95
C LEU A 215 -1.52 5.49 10.80
N LYS A 216 -1.08 4.33 10.34
CA LYS A 216 0.32 4.14 9.96
C LYS A 216 0.62 5.13 8.81
N ASP A 217 1.81 5.69 8.78
CA ASP A 217 2.26 6.63 7.73
C ASP A 217 1.97 6.09 6.31
N VAL A 218 2.03 4.78 6.15
CA VAL A 218 1.63 4.03 4.94
C VAL A 218 0.18 4.32 4.50
N ALA A 219 -0.77 4.37 5.44
CA ALA A 219 -2.17 4.62 5.10
C ALA A 219 -2.43 6.10 4.80
N ILE A 220 -1.70 7.00 5.44
CA ILE A 220 -1.74 8.45 5.16
C ILE A 220 -1.18 8.72 3.76
N ALA A 221 -0.02 8.16 3.43
CA ALA A 221 0.60 8.29 2.11
C ALA A 221 -0.31 7.75 0.99
N GLN A 222 -0.99 6.60 1.22
CA GLN A 222 -1.96 6.07 0.27
C GLN A 222 -3.14 7.02 0.05
N HIS A 223 -3.66 7.61 1.11
CA HIS A 223 -4.81 8.50 1.01
C HIS A 223 -4.47 9.80 0.27
N LYS A 224 -3.25 10.30 0.45
CA LYS A 224 -2.72 11.47 -0.29
C LYS A 224 -2.36 11.20 -1.76
N GLY A 225 -2.44 9.94 -2.21
CA GLY A 225 -2.00 9.57 -3.55
C GLY A 225 -0.48 9.49 -3.72
N SER A 226 0.31 9.60 -2.63
CA SER A 226 1.78 9.60 -2.71
C SER A 226 2.34 8.35 -3.40
N TYR A 227 1.62 7.22 -3.41
CA TYR A 227 2.06 6.00 -4.09
C TYR A 227 1.72 5.94 -5.59
N ASP A 228 0.97 6.90 -6.12
CA ASP A 228 0.48 6.81 -7.50
C ASP A 228 1.63 6.88 -8.52
N TYR A 229 2.71 7.61 -8.21
CA TYR A 229 3.92 7.61 -9.05
C TYR A 229 4.59 6.23 -9.11
N LEU A 230 4.71 5.53 -7.97
CA LEU A 230 5.23 4.15 -7.97
C LEU A 230 4.30 3.18 -8.69
N LYS A 231 2.99 3.28 -8.49
CA LYS A 231 2.02 2.43 -9.18
C LYS A 231 2.06 2.59 -10.69
N GLN A 232 2.36 3.81 -11.16
CA GLN A 232 2.47 4.12 -12.59
C GLN A 232 3.67 3.43 -13.24
N VAL A 233 4.78 3.31 -12.53
CA VAL A 233 6.04 2.79 -13.07
C VAL A 233 6.25 1.29 -12.82
N LEU A 234 5.55 0.71 -11.84
CA LEU A 234 5.69 -0.70 -11.52
C LEU A 234 4.88 -1.60 -12.46
N PRO A 235 5.38 -2.80 -12.83
CA PRO A 235 4.61 -3.80 -13.58
C PRO A 235 3.30 -4.20 -12.87
N ASP A 236 2.26 -4.51 -13.63
CA ASP A 236 0.93 -4.83 -13.11
C ASP A 236 0.90 -6.05 -12.17
N ASP A 237 1.69 -7.07 -12.46
CA ASP A 237 1.81 -8.27 -11.66
C ASP A 237 2.41 -7.97 -10.29
N LEU A 238 3.46 -7.16 -10.23
CA LEU A 238 4.06 -6.69 -8.99
C LEU A 238 3.10 -5.76 -8.23
N ASN A 239 2.42 -4.83 -8.91
CA ASN A 239 1.45 -3.92 -8.30
C ASN A 239 0.35 -4.67 -7.56
N ARG A 240 -0.14 -5.79 -8.10
CA ARG A 240 -1.18 -6.63 -7.47
C ARG A 240 -0.70 -7.35 -6.22
N MET A 241 0.60 -7.56 -6.06
CA MET A 241 1.18 -8.20 -4.87
C MET A 241 1.47 -7.23 -3.74
N ILE A 242 1.37 -5.92 -3.97
CA ILE A 242 1.70 -4.90 -2.96
C ILE A 242 0.44 -4.50 -2.19
N GLN A 243 0.55 -4.49 -0.88
CA GLN A 243 -0.49 -4.09 0.06
C GLN A 243 -0.62 -2.55 0.11
N TRP A 244 -1.09 -1.91 -0.98
CA TRP A 244 -1.21 -0.46 -1.04
C TRP A 244 -2.13 0.12 0.02
N LYS A 245 -3.19 -0.61 0.41
CA LYS A 245 -4.07 -0.24 1.51
C LYS A 245 -3.83 -1.10 2.75
N SER A 246 -3.93 -0.47 3.90
CA SER A 246 -3.93 -1.19 5.17
C SER A 246 -5.13 -2.15 5.23
N GLY A 247 -4.88 -3.44 5.48
CA GLY A 247 -5.94 -4.46 5.54
C GLY A 247 -6.00 -5.39 4.31
N GLU A 248 -5.26 -5.14 3.25
CA GLU A 248 -5.11 -6.05 2.09
C GLU A 248 -4.16 -7.20 2.44
N ASN A 249 -4.52 -8.01 3.45
CA ASN A 249 -3.64 -9.04 4.02
C ASN A 249 -3.33 -10.20 3.06
N GLN A 250 -4.04 -10.30 1.92
CA GLN A 250 -3.75 -11.24 0.86
C GLN A 250 -2.53 -10.83 0.02
N CYS A 251 -2.15 -9.54 0.03
CA CYS A 251 -1.00 -9.04 -0.70
C CYS A 251 0.28 -9.26 0.15
N PRO A 252 1.28 -9.99 -0.35
CA PRO A 252 2.43 -10.41 0.44
C PRO A 252 3.50 -9.33 0.65
N ILE A 253 3.48 -8.27 -0.18
CA ILE A 253 4.51 -7.23 -0.17
C ILE A 253 3.99 -5.96 0.52
N LEU A 254 4.71 -5.49 1.53
CA LEU A 254 4.39 -4.22 2.17
C LEU A 254 4.88 -3.04 1.32
N PRO A 255 4.11 -1.93 1.20
CA PRO A 255 4.53 -0.73 0.46
C PRO A 255 5.88 -0.18 0.93
N THR A 256 6.17 -0.25 2.22
CA THR A 256 7.45 0.20 2.79
C THR A 256 8.66 -0.50 2.18
N LYS A 257 8.52 -1.76 1.74
CA LYS A 257 9.60 -2.49 1.06
C LYS A 257 9.89 -1.88 -0.33
N ILE A 258 8.87 -1.49 -1.08
CA ILE A 258 9.01 -0.87 -2.40
C ILE A 258 9.52 0.57 -2.27
N VAL A 259 8.90 1.35 -1.38
CA VAL A 259 9.35 2.74 -1.11
C VAL A 259 10.81 2.77 -0.64
N SER A 260 11.25 1.76 0.13
CA SER A 260 12.67 1.68 0.51
C SER A 260 13.61 1.49 -0.68
N LEU A 261 13.19 0.81 -1.75
CA LEU A 261 13.97 0.69 -2.98
C LEU A 261 14.02 2.01 -3.75
N ALA A 262 12.92 2.76 -3.77
CA ALA A 262 12.84 4.08 -4.41
C ALA A 262 13.85 5.10 -3.86
N ILE A 263 14.37 4.88 -2.66
CA ILE A 263 15.44 5.69 -2.06
C ILE A 263 16.69 5.77 -2.96
N LEU A 264 16.99 4.73 -3.74
CA LEU A 264 18.20 4.72 -4.60
C LEU A 264 18.14 5.73 -5.76
N PRO A 265 17.10 5.73 -6.63
CA PRO A 265 16.99 6.79 -7.64
C PRO A 265 16.80 8.17 -7.00
N ILE A 266 16.06 8.29 -5.90
CA ILE A 266 15.86 9.57 -5.21
C ILE A 266 17.19 10.12 -4.69
N GLU A 267 18.09 9.29 -4.16
CA GLU A 267 19.44 9.70 -3.75
C GLU A 267 20.26 10.24 -4.92
N LYS A 268 20.17 9.60 -6.09
CA LYS A 268 20.85 10.08 -7.30
C LYS A 268 20.31 11.44 -7.76
N LEU A 269 18.99 11.65 -7.69
CA LEU A 269 18.37 12.95 -7.94
C LEU A 269 18.87 14.02 -6.94
N ALA A 270 18.93 13.70 -5.66
CA ALA A 270 19.45 14.61 -4.66
C ALA A 270 20.90 15.02 -4.96
N LYS A 271 21.75 14.07 -5.35
CA LYS A 271 23.15 14.32 -5.70
C LYS A 271 23.36 15.05 -7.04
N SER A 272 22.39 15.01 -7.95
CA SER A 272 22.48 15.76 -9.23
C SER A 272 22.16 17.25 -9.12
N GLY A 273 21.66 17.71 -7.95
CA GLY A 273 21.24 19.07 -7.73
C GLY A 273 19.75 19.33 -8.02
N VAL A 274 18.99 18.35 -8.48
CA VAL A 274 17.53 18.46 -8.72
C VAL A 274 16.79 18.86 -7.45
N PHE A 275 17.18 18.33 -6.29
CA PHE A 275 16.55 18.69 -5.02
C PHE A 275 16.68 20.19 -4.72
N THR A 276 17.84 20.78 -4.93
CA THR A 276 18.05 22.23 -4.76
C THR A 276 17.17 23.05 -5.68
N GLN A 277 16.91 22.57 -6.90
CA GLN A 277 16.01 23.25 -7.85
C GLN A 277 14.54 23.14 -7.39
N ILE A 278 14.10 21.96 -6.92
CA ILE A 278 12.75 21.76 -6.37
C ILE A 278 12.54 22.64 -5.13
N GLU A 279 13.51 22.65 -4.20
CA GLU A 279 13.46 23.48 -2.99
C GLU A 279 13.33 24.98 -3.33
N ALA A 280 14.10 25.45 -4.31
CA ALA A 280 14.04 26.84 -4.76
C ALA A 280 12.68 27.17 -5.42
N ALA A 281 12.12 26.26 -6.23
CA ALA A 281 10.81 26.43 -6.85
C ALA A 281 9.69 26.50 -5.79
N VAL A 282 9.65 25.55 -4.87
CA VAL A 282 8.67 25.55 -3.76
C VAL A 282 8.75 26.85 -2.95
N GLN A 283 9.95 27.31 -2.65
CA GLN A 283 10.15 28.54 -1.88
C GLN A 283 9.68 29.77 -2.64
N ALA A 284 9.85 29.79 -3.97
CA ALA A 284 9.35 30.88 -4.82
C ALA A 284 7.81 30.95 -4.83
N THR A 285 7.14 29.79 -4.96
CA THR A 285 5.66 29.68 -4.91
C THR A 285 5.13 30.17 -3.57
N LEU A 286 5.63 29.64 -2.44
CA LEU A 286 5.17 30.03 -1.11
C LEU A 286 5.38 31.53 -0.83
N THR A 287 6.48 32.10 -1.31
CA THR A 287 6.73 33.55 -1.19
C THR A 287 5.72 34.38 -2.00
N ALA A 288 5.34 33.93 -3.20
CA ALA A 288 4.34 34.59 -4.03
C ALA A 288 2.94 34.53 -3.38
N GLU A 289 2.62 33.50 -2.63
CA GLU A 289 1.38 33.36 -1.87
C GLU A 289 1.36 34.16 -0.56
N GLY A 290 2.46 34.80 -0.20
CA GLY A 290 2.59 35.61 1.02
C GLY A 290 2.84 34.80 2.28
N GLU A 291 3.18 33.53 2.15
CA GLU A 291 3.59 32.67 3.27
C GLU A 291 5.08 32.89 3.59
N SER A 292 5.37 33.18 4.85
CA SER A 292 6.76 33.23 5.34
C SER A 292 7.23 31.83 5.68
N VAL A 293 7.93 31.20 4.75
CA VAL A 293 8.57 29.91 4.99
C VAL A 293 10.07 30.08 5.03
N ASP A 294 10.61 30.10 6.24
CA ASP A 294 12.06 30.03 6.45
C ASP A 294 12.56 28.64 6.04
N ASP A 295 13.33 28.57 4.95
CA ASP A 295 14.12 27.39 4.53
C ASP A 295 13.36 26.06 4.34
N PHE A 296 12.41 25.98 3.38
CA PHE A 296 11.90 24.69 2.94
C PHE A 296 13.04 23.76 2.50
N ARG A 297 13.11 22.57 3.03
CA ARG A 297 14.11 21.53 2.68
C ARG A 297 13.45 20.18 2.48
N LEU A 298 13.85 19.52 1.39
CA LEU A 298 13.53 18.11 1.19
C LEU A 298 14.27 17.24 2.20
N PRO A 299 13.69 16.09 2.59
CA PRO A 299 14.28 15.24 3.61
C PRO A 299 15.61 14.64 3.15
N SER A 300 16.55 14.48 4.06
CA SER A 300 17.81 13.79 3.79
C SER A 300 17.59 12.31 3.49
N ILE A 301 18.26 11.81 2.47
CA ILE A 301 18.16 10.42 2.02
C ILE A 301 19.18 9.55 2.77
N ASN A 302 18.71 8.41 3.31
CA ASN A 302 19.54 7.50 4.08
C ASN A 302 19.47 6.07 3.51
N ARG A 303 20.58 5.58 2.95
CA ARG A 303 20.73 4.26 2.30
C ARG A 303 20.34 3.08 3.21
N LYS A 304 20.59 3.14 4.52
CA LYS A 304 20.20 2.05 5.44
C LYS A 304 18.67 1.87 5.54
N ALA A 305 17.90 2.81 5.03
CA ALA A 305 16.44 2.70 4.93
C ALA A 305 15.99 1.46 4.16
N ILE A 306 16.79 0.99 3.20
CA ILE A 306 16.56 -0.26 2.46
C ILE A 306 16.55 -1.49 3.37
N TYR A 307 17.44 -1.53 4.35
CA TYR A 307 17.44 -2.57 5.38
C TYR A 307 16.28 -2.45 6.36
N THR A 308 16.06 -1.24 6.88
CA THR A 308 15.08 -1.01 7.95
C THR A 308 13.65 -0.95 7.44
N SER A 309 13.42 -0.54 6.18
CA SER A 309 12.10 -0.38 5.53
C SER A 309 11.08 0.29 6.45
N THR A 310 11.48 1.40 7.10
CA THR A 310 10.71 2.07 8.14
C THR A 310 9.69 3.06 7.59
N ALA A 311 8.77 3.48 8.45
CA ALA A 311 7.84 4.57 8.18
C ALA A 311 8.55 5.88 7.76
N GLY A 312 9.76 6.14 8.26
CA GLY A 312 10.56 7.28 7.84
C GLY A 312 10.90 7.31 6.34
N CYS A 313 11.03 6.14 5.68
CA CYS A 313 11.20 6.08 4.23
C CYS A 313 9.93 6.58 3.51
N VAL A 314 8.77 6.19 4.02
CA VAL A 314 7.48 6.61 3.45
C VAL A 314 7.29 8.10 3.62
N SER A 315 7.62 8.65 4.78
CA SER A 315 7.53 10.09 5.04
C SER A 315 8.45 10.89 4.10
N ALA A 316 9.71 10.49 3.95
CA ALA A 316 10.66 11.15 3.05
C ALA A 316 10.21 11.10 1.58
N TYR A 317 9.74 9.94 1.15
CA TYR A 317 9.20 9.76 -0.20
C TYR A 317 7.95 10.63 -0.43
N SER A 318 6.99 10.62 0.52
CA SER A 318 5.77 11.41 0.41
C SER A 318 6.04 12.91 0.36
N GLN A 319 6.99 13.42 1.15
CA GLN A 319 7.36 14.85 1.11
C GLN A 319 7.90 15.28 -0.26
N LEU A 320 8.70 14.43 -0.92
CA LEU A 320 9.16 14.70 -2.28
C LEU A 320 7.99 14.71 -3.27
N VAL A 321 7.11 13.71 -3.21
CA VAL A 321 5.94 13.59 -4.10
C VAL A 321 4.99 14.76 -3.89
N ASP A 322 4.69 15.12 -2.64
CA ASP A 322 3.82 16.25 -2.31
C ASP A 322 4.41 17.56 -2.87
N ALA A 323 5.72 17.80 -2.70
CA ALA A 323 6.40 18.99 -3.20
C ALA A 323 6.28 19.14 -4.73
N VAL A 324 6.60 18.08 -5.48
CA VAL A 324 6.54 18.15 -6.96
C VAL A 324 5.11 18.11 -7.51
N SER A 325 4.15 17.55 -6.78
CA SER A 325 2.75 17.56 -7.17
C SER A 325 2.16 18.97 -7.02
N ASN A 326 2.43 19.64 -5.91
CA ASN A 326 1.97 21.00 -5.69
C ASN A 326 2.55 21.96 -6.74
N LEU A 327 3.86 21.86 -7.05
CA LEU A 327 4.46 22.65 -8.12
C LEU A 327 3.80 22.42 -9.49
N ALA A 328 3.45 21.17 -9.82
CA ALA A 328 2.85 20.84 -11.11
C ALA A 328 1.42 21.41 -11.29
N ASP A 329 0.70 21.64 -10.20
CA ASP A 329 -0.64 22.22 -10.23
C ASP A 329 -0.59 23.75 -10.52
N ASP A 330 0.56 24.42 -10.29
CA ASP A 330 0.74 25.86 -10.45
C ASP A 330 1.18 26.32 -11.87
N GLY A 331 1.73 25.43 -12.71
CA GLY A 331 2.12 25.81 -14.08
C GLY A 331 2.86 24.77 -14.91
N ALA A 332 2.91 24.99 -16.24
CA ALA A 332 3.47 24.03 -17.20
C ALA A 332 5.00 23.85 -17.06
N ASP A 333 5.74 24.91 -16.67
CA ASP A 333 7.20 24.83 -16.48
C ASP A 333 7.58 24.02 -15.23
N GLU A 334 6.69 23.88 -14.28
CA GLU A 334 6.89 23.17 -13.01
C GLU A 334 6.51 21.70 -13.10
N ASN A 335 5.72 21.29 -14.10
CA ASN A 335 5.43 19.87 -14.40
C ASN A 335 6.71 19.06 -14.71
N ARG A 336 7.79 19.73 -15.17
CA ARG A 336 9.10 19.10 -15.42
C ARG A 336 9.67 18.37 -14.20
N PHE A 337 9.47 18.90 -12.97
CA PHE A 337 9.96 18.24 -11.75
C PHE A 337 9.20 16.96 -11.47
N LYS A 338 7.90 16.95 -11.70
CA LYS A 338 7.07 15.76 -11.61
C LYS A 338 7.52 14.69 -12.60
N GLU A 339 7.71 15.06 -13.86
CA GLU A 339 8.22 14.15 -14.90
C GLU A 339 9.60 13.60 -14.52
N THR A 340 10.54 14.48 -14.13
CA THR A 340 11.88 14.08 -13.66
C THR A 340 11.84 13.05 -12.54
N VAL A 341 10.94 13.21 -11.57
CA VAL A 341 10.80 12.27 -10.44
C VAL A 341 10.15 10.96 -10.92
N VAL A 342 9.08 11.01 -11.70
CA VAL A 342 8.38 9.81 -12.21
C VAL A 342 9.32 8.99 -13.11
N ASP A 343 10.01 9.62 -14.05
CA ASP A 343 10.95 8.95 -14.96
C ASP A 343 12.11 8.32 -14.19
N SER A 344 12.63 9.02 -13.18
CA SER A 344 13.66 8.46 -12.29
C SER A 344 13.18 7.28 -11.46
N LEU A 345 11.90 7.25 -11.08
CA LEU A 345 11.31 6.12 -10.36
C LEU A 345 11.08 4.89 -11.27
N SER A 346 11.14 5.02 -12.59
CA SER A 346 10.98 3.89 -13.52
C SER A 346 11.97 2.75 -13.25
N VAL A 347 13.20 3.06 -12.81
CA VAL A 347 14.21 2.06 -12.44
C VAL A 347 13.78 1.17 -11.26
N VAL A 348 12.79 1.61 -10.46
CA VAL A 348 12.28 0.81 -9.33
C VAL A 348 11.59 -0.46 -9.79
N ALA A 349 11.10 -0.50 -11.03
CA ALA A 349 10.46 -1.68 -11.62
C ALA A 349 11.39 -2.92 -11.60
N ASP A 350 12.69 -2.72 -11.79
CA ASP A 350 13.68 -3.80 -11.89
C ASP A 350 14.29 -4.19 -10.54
N LEU A 351 14.26 -3.30 -9.56
CA LEU A 351 14.95 -3.48 -8.27
C LEU A 351 14.48 -4.72 -7.50
N PRO A 352 13.18 -5.06 -7.46
CA PRO A 352 12.70 -6.29 -6.83
C PRO A 352 13.32 -7.57 -7.41
N ALA A 353 13.45 -7.66 -8.73
CA ALA A 353 14.03 -8.83 -9.40
C ALA A 353 15.54 -8.98 -9.10
N ILE A 354 16.27 -7.86 -9.07
CA ILE A 354 17.71 -7.85 -8.70
C ILE A 354 17.87 -8.25 -7.23
N TRP A 355 17.01 -7.73 -6.33
CA TRP A 355 17.04 -8.15 -4.93
C TRP A 355 16.83 -9.65 -4.77
N ASP A 356 15.81 -10.18 -5.41
CA ASP A 356 15.43 -11.59 -5.30
C ASP A 356 16.49 -12.51 -5.92
N ALA A 357 17.16 -12.07 -7.00
CA ALA A 357 18.31 -12.77 -7.55
C ALA A 357 19.46 -12.84 -6.54
N LEU A 358 19.82 -11.71 -5.93
CA LEU A 358 20.85 -11.65 -4.89
C LEU A 358 20.46 -12.50 -3.68
N GLU A 359 19.22 -12.45 -3.24
CA GLU A 359 18.70 -13.24 -2.10
C GLU A 359 18.82 -14.74 -2.34
N CYS A 360 18.44 -15.23 -3.51
CA CYS A 360 18.57 -16.63 -3.88
C CYS A 360 20.03 -17.12 -3.96
N GLN A 361 20.92 -16.26 -4.42
CA GLN A 361 22.30 -16.64 -4.72
C GLN A 361 23.25 -16.36 -3.56
N PHE A 362 22.87 -15.62 -2.54
CA PHE A 362 23.80 -15.10 -1.52
C PHE A 362 24.59 -16.20 -0.80
N GLU A 363 23.96 -17.33 -0.45
CA GLU A 363 24.62 -18.49 0.13
C GLU A 363 25.72 -19.04 -0.81
N THR A 364 25.39 -19.20 -2.10
CA THR A 364 26.30 -19.68 -3.14
C THR A 364 27.47 -18.71 -3.34
N LEU A 365 27.18 -17.41 -3.43
CA LEU A 365 28.16 -16.35 -3.59
C LEU A 365 29.13 -16.30 -2.38
N PHE A 366 28.61 -16.44 -1.18
CA PHE A 366 29.45 -16.55 0.02
C PHE A 366 30.32 -17.82 -0.02
N GLY A 367 29.74 -18.94 -0.44
CA GLY A 367 30.44 -20.22 -0.61
C GLY A 367 31.66 -20.16 -1.54
N LEU A 368 31.63 -19.32 -2.59
CA LEU A 368 32.74 -19.11 -3.52
C LEU A 368 34.01 -18.63 -2.84
N VAL A 369 33.89 -17.95 -1.69
CA VAL A 369 35.01 -17.30 -0.99
C VAL A 369 35.22 -17.83 0.42
N ALA A 370 34.42 -18.79 0.88
CA ALA A 370 34.44 -19.33 2.25
C ALA A 370 35.86 -19.84 2.66
N GLY A 371 36.55 -20.51 1.75
CA GLY A 371 37.92 -21.01 1.98
C GLY A 371 38.93 -19.90 2.16
N GLU A 372 38.76 -18.74 1.56
CA GLU A 372 39.66 -17.59 1.62
C GLU A 372 39.39 -16.70 2.83
N VAL A 373 38.18 -16.72 3.34
CA VAL A 373 37.79 -15.90 4.49
C VAL A 373 37.67 -16.71 5.80
N GLY A 374 37.86 -18.03 5.73
CA GLY A 374 37.88 -18.92 6.89
C GLY A 374 36.53 -19.05 7.62
N LYS A 375 35.41 -18.74 6.94
CA LYS A 375 34.05 -18.77 7.52
C LYS A 375 33.08 -19.39 6.53
N ARG A 376 32.24 -20.34 7.01
CA ARG A 376 31.15 -20.91 6.22
C ARG A 376 29.88 -20.15 6.44
N TYR A 377 29.01 -20.10 5.42
CA TYR A 377 27.73 -19.40 5.50
C TYR A 377 26.79 -20.02 6.56
N GLU A 378 26.77 -21.33 6.65
CA GLU A 378 26.02 -22.09 7.64
C GLU A 378 26.38 -21.78 9.08
N ASP A 379 27.65 -21.39 9.34
CA ASP A 379 28.17 -21.07 10.68
C ASP A 379 27.81 -19.65 11.14
N LEU A 380 27.16 -18.84 10.28
CA LEU A 380 26.73 -17.50 10.65
C LEU A 380 25.62 -17.55 11.68
N THR A 381 25.65 -16.63 12.63
CA THR A 381 24.69 -16.59 13.75
C THR A 381 23.24 -16.48 13.31
N CYS A 382 22.99 -15.84 12.16
CA CYS A 382 21.66 -15.74 11.56
C CYS A 382 21.11 -17.10 11.06
N ASN A 383 21.96 -18.07 10.79
CA ASN A 383 21.59 -19.38 10.24
C ASN A 383 21.39 -20.46 11.33
N LYS A 384 21.44 -20.11 12.62
CA LYS A 384 21.26 -21.06 13.75
C LYS A 384 19.95 -21.85 13.71
N LYS A 385 18.94 -21.40 12.99
CA LYS A 385 17.66 -22.14 12.80
C LYS A 385 17.76 -23.29 11.80
N GLY A 386 18.91 -23.41 11.14
CA GLY A 386 19.14 -24.39 10.09
C GLY A 386 18.54 -23.99 8.73
N PRO A 387 18.73 -24.86 7.71
CA PRO A 387 18.22 -24.61 6.36
C PRO A 387 16.70 -24.66 6.27
N THR A 388 16.14 -24.11 5.22
CA THR A 388 14.71 -24.14 4.92
C THR A 388 14.23 -25.57 4.76
N LYS A 389 13.09 -25.91 5.38
CA LYS A 389 12.46 -27.23 5.27
C LYS A 389 11.51 -27.35 4.06
N LYS A 390 11.04 -26.21 3.55
CA LYS A 390 10.09 -26.09 2.44
C LYS A 390 10.52 -24.95 1.54
N GLU A 391 10.09 -25.00 0.29
CA GLU A 391 10.20 -23.89 -0.63
C GLU A 391 9.58 -22.61 -0.04
N GLN A 392 10.26 -21.50 -0.16
CA GLN A 392 9.84 -20.20 0.37
C GLN A 392 10.04 -19.11 -0.69
N PRO A 393 9.06 -18.20 -0.86
CA PRO A 393 9.26 -17.07 -1.77
C PRO A 393 10.35 -16.14 -1.23
N THR A 394 11.07 -15.52 -2.15
CA THR A 394 11.96 -14.39 -1.87
C THR A 394 11.19 -13.16 -1.39
N ARG A 395 11.91 -12.11 -0.98
CA ARG A 395 11.34 -10.88 -0.41
C ARG A 395 10.26 -10.23 -1.29
N PHE A 396 10.44 -10.26 -2.61
CA PHE A 396 9.52 -9.66 -3.58
C PHE A 396 8.79 -10.70 -4.43
N HIS A 397 8.91 -11.98 -4.09
CA HIS A 397 8.17 -13.10 -4.69
C HIS A 397 8.45 -13.38 -6.17
N SER A 398 9.53 -12.83 -6.75
CA SER A 398 9.91 -13.14 -8.13
C SER A 398 10.68 -14.46 -8.26
N ARG A 399 11.22 -15.00 -7.16
CA ARG A 399 11.95 -16.28 -7.09
C ARG A 399 11.56 -17.10 -5.88
N GLN A 400 12.04 -18.35 -5.84
CA GLN A 400 11.83 -19.30 -4.72
C GLN A 400 13.18 -19.74 -4.13
N ILE A 401 13.26 -19.76 -2.80
CA ILE A 401 14.38 -20.34 -2.04
C ILE A 401 14.06 -21.84 -1.87
N LEU A 402 14.90 -22.69 -2.42
CA LEU A 402 14.69 -24.14 -2.42
C LEU A 402 14.90 -24.75 -1.01
N PRO A 403 14.27 -25.91 -0.70
CA PRO A 403 14.54 -26.65 0.50
C PRO A 403 16.03 -27.00 0.62
N GLY A 404 16.53 -26.99 1.85
CA GLY A 404 17.96 -27.27 2.13
C GLY A 404 18.88 -26.03 2.04
N ARG A 405 18.40 -24.91 1.54
CA ARG A 405 19.15 -23.66 1.49
C ARG A 405 18.99 -22.86 2.79
N PHE A 406 20.02 -22.14 3.18
CA PHE A 406 19.97 -21.22 4.30
C PHE A 406 19.36 -19.86 3.86
N PRO A 407 18.41 -19.32 4.63
CA PRO A 407 17.83 -18.01 4.30
C PRO A 407 18.90 -16.93 4.31
N ALA A 408 18.83 -16.03 3.34
CA ALA A 408 19.73 -14.91 3.30
C ALA A 408 19.42 -13.89 4.42
N CYS A 409 20.48 -13.39 5.06
CA CYS A 409 20.36 -12.40 6.13
C CYS A 409 20.21 -11.01 5.53
N THR A 410 19.02 -10.42 5.61
CA THR A 410 18.74 -9.08 5.05
C THR A 410 19.78 -8.03 5.42
N GLY A 411 20.35 -8.11 6.64
CA GLY A 411 21.40 -7.17 7.06
C GLY A 411 22.71 -7.29 6.29
N PHE A 412 22.97 -8.45 5.66
CA PHE A 412 24.10 -8.64 4.75
C PHE A 412 23.72 -8.38 3.30
N LEU A 413 22.46 -8.61 2.92
CA LEU A 413 21.98 -8.33 1.57
C LEU A 413 21.92 -6.84 1.26
N ALA A 414 21.34 -6.05 2.18
CA ALA A 414 21.01 -4.66 1.92
C ALA A 414 22.22 -3.78 1.55
N PRO A 415 23.35 -3.81 2.27
CA PRO A 415 24.52 -3.00 1.88
C PRO A 415 25.12 -3.44 0.53
N MET A 416 25.18 -4.75 0.23
CA MET A 416 25.64 -5.24 -1.07
C MET A 416 24.71 -4.79 -2.19
N PHE A 417 23.41 -4.96 -2.02
CA PHE A 417 22.40 -4.52 -2.98
C PHE A 417 22.51 -3.02 -3.29
N VAL A 418 22.61 -2.21 -2.23
CA VAL A 418 22.78 -0.74 -2.36
C VAL A 418 24.04 -0.38 -3.15
N SER A 419 25.14 -1.05 -2.88
CA SER A 419 26.41 -0.80 -3.59
C SER A 419 26.31 -1.21 -5.06
N ILE A 420 25.76 -2.40 -5.35
CA ILE A 420 25.56 -2.90 -6.71
C ILE A 420 24.67 -1.92 -7.52
N VAL A 421 23.49 -1.63 -7.02
CA VAL A 421 22.53 -0.77 -7.70
C VAL A 421 23.02 0.66 -7.75
N GLY A 422 23.48 1.20 -6.61
CA GLY A 422 23.98 2.57 -6.50
C GLY A 422 25.12 2.88 -7.46
N GLY A 423 26.04 1.92 -7.70
CA GLY A 423 27.15 2.10 -8.63
C GLY A 423 26.78 1.92 -10.12
N LEU A 424 25.59 1.38 -10.41
CA LEU A 424 25.10 1.14 -11.78
C LEU A 424 23.90 2.00 -12.16
N LEU A 425 23.46 2.91 -11.29
CA LEU A 425 22.52 3.99 -11.59
C LEU A 425 23.29 5.29 -11.80
N ARG A 426 22.90 6.07 -12.82
CA ARG A 426 23.41 7.42 -13.06
C ARG A 426 22.28 8.42 -13.29
N PHE A 427 22.53 9.67 -13.02
CA PHE A 427 21.69 10.76 -13.50
C PHE A 427 22.08 11.08 -14.94
N ASP A 428 21.10 11.11 -15.82
CA ASP A 428 21.28 11.48 -17.24
C ASP A 428 20.78 12.91 -17.43
N ALA A 429 21.71 13.81 -17.76
CA ALA A 429 21.40 15.23 -17.91
C ALA A 429 20.60 15.51 -19.20
N ASP A 430 20.69 14.67 -20.23
CA ASP A 430 19.98 14.85 -21.49
C ASP A 430 18.48 14.52 -21.33
N TYR A 431 18.17 13.50 -20.52
CA TYR A 431 16.81 13.08 -20.18
C TYR A 431 16.31 13.64 -18.85
N ASN A 432 17.18 14.33 -18.11
CA ASN A 432 16.89 14.90 -16.79
C ASN A 432 16.30 13.90 -15.78
N CYS A 433 16.73 12.64 -15.83
CA CYS A 433 16.25 11.59 -14.96
C CYS A 433 17.33 10.56 -14.59
N VAL A 434 17.04 9.69 -13.64
CA VAL A 434 17.93 8.59 -13.25
C VAL A 434 17.67 7.39 -14.15
N VAL A 435 18.75 6.85 -14.71
CA VAL A 435 18.71 5.70 -15.62
C VAL A 435 19.73 4.62 -15.22
N TRP A 436 19.56 3.42 -15.75
CA TRP A 436 20.55 2.37 -15.66
C TRP A 436 21.77 2.63 -16.56
N ASP A 437 22.98 2.38 -16.05
CA ASP A 437 24.21 2.35 -16.85
C ASP A 437 24.34 1.06 -17.67
N VAL A 438 23.66 0.01 -17.23
CA VAL A 438 23.64 -1.33 -17.83
C VAL A 438 22.23 -1.89 -17.70
N ARG A 439 21.85 -2.82 -18.56
CA ARG A 439 20.55 -3.47 -18.45
C ARG A 439 20.44 -4.29 -17.17
N PRO A 440 19.31 -4.25 -16.45
CA PRO A 440 19.05 -5.04 -15.25
C PRO A 440 19.32 -6.55 -15.41
N GLU A 441 19.02 -7.12 -16.60
CA GLU A 441 19.24 -8.53 -16.92
C GLU A 441 20.74 -8.90 -16.90
N THR A 442 21.62 -7.96 -17.23
CA THR A 442 23.07 -8.18 -17.15
C THR A 442 23.53 -8.29 -15.69
N ILE A 443 22.94 -7.51 -14.81
CA ILE A 443 23.20 -7.60 -13.36
C ILE A 443 22.71 -8.94 -12.83
N ILE A 444 21.47 -9.32 -13.16
CA ILE A 444 20.86 -10.59 -12.73
C ILE A 444 21.69 -11.78 -13.19
N ARG A 445 22.17 -11.77 -14.45
CA ARG A 445 23.03 -12.82 -14.98
C ARG A 445 24.36 -12.93 -14.22
N GLU A 446 25.00 -11.81 -13.88
CA GLU A 446 26.21 -11.79 -13.05
C GLU A 446 25.99 -12.34 -11.64
N LEU A 447 24.79 -12.18 -11.08
CA LEU A 447 24.42 -12.78 -9.79
C LEU A 447 24.19 -14.29 -9.90
N ASP A 448 23.59 -14.74 -10.99
CA ASP A 448 23.31 -16.16 -11.24
C ASP A 448 24.56 -16.93 -11.68
N GLU A 449 25.43 -16.31 -12.47
CA GLU A 449 26.68 -16.87 -13.00
C GLU A 449 27.87 -15.91 -12.73
N PRO A 450 28.36 -15.89 -11.48
CA PRO A 450 29.30 -14.86 -11.04
C PRO A 450 30.69 -14.99 -11.72
N SER A 451 31.15 -13.89 -12.29
CA SER A 451 32.49 -13.76 -12.86
C SER A 451 33.60 -13.78 -11.79
N HIS A 452 34.82 -13.97 -12.22
CA HIS A 452 36.00 -13.85 -11.32
C HIS A 452 36.10 -12.45 -10.69
N LYS A 453 35.59 -11.40 -11.33
CA LYS A 453 35.55 -10.05 -10.78
C LYS A 453 34.52 -9.93 -9.66
N PHE A 454 33.37 -10.57 -9.80
CA PHE A 454 32.37 -10.66 -8.73
C PHE A 454 32.96 -11.41 -7.52
N ARG A 455 33.68 -12.50 -7.76
CA ARG A 455 34.35 -13.24 -6.67
C ARG A 455 35.33 -12.34 -5.89
N ALA A 456 36.16 -11.55 -6.58
CA ALA A 456 37.08 -10.61 -5.92
C ALA A 456 36.33 -9.58 -5.07
N MET A 457 35.24 -9.02 -5.59
CA MET A 457 34.36 -8.13 -4.84
C MET A 457 33.77 -8.83 -3.61
N MET A 458 33.33 -10.08 -3.72
CA MET A 458 32.75 -10.85 -2.62
C MET A 458 33.76 -11.13 -1.49
N ILE A 459 35.04 -11.35 -1.80
CA ILE A 459 36.10 -11.49 -0.78
C ILE A 459 36.17 -10.21 0.08
N ASP A 460 36.24 -9.06 -0.57
CA ASP A 460 36.32 -7.77 0.15
C ASP A 460 35.05 -7.48 0.95
N TYR A 461 33.88 -7.87 0.41
CA TYR A 461 32.61 -7.72 1.11
C TYR A 461 32.57 -8.57 2.40
N VAL A 462 32.97 -9.84 2.32
CA VAL A 462 32.97 -10.72 3.50
C VAL A 462 33.99 -10.25 4.55
N ARG A 463 35.15 -9.74 4.13
CA ARG A 463 36.10 -9.10 5.05
C ARG A 463 35.51 -7.85 5.70
N LEU A 464 34.76 -7.07 4.99
CA LEU A 464 34.03 -5.91 5.54
C LEU A 464 32.98 -6.36 6.57
N MET A 465 32.23 -7.44 6.30
CA MET A 465 31.27 -8.02 7.26
C MET A 465 31.96 -8.41 8.59
N ASP A 466 33.13 -8.99 8.51
CA ASP A 466 33.91 -9.36 9.71
C ASP A 466 34.42 -8.11 10.44
N SER A 467 35.14 -7.24 9.75
CA SER A 467 35.81 -6.06 10.36
C SER A 467 34.84 -5.06 10.98
N GLN A 468 33.67 -4.83 10.36
CA GLN A 468 32.72 -3.84 10.82
C GLN A 468 31.69 -4.38 11.83
N ALA A 469 31.41 -5.67 11.82
CA ALA A 469 30.33 -6.22 12.62
C ALA A 469 30.58 -7.61 13.20
N SER A 470 31.74 -8.21 13.01
CA SER A 470 32.04 -9.59 13.44
C SER A 470 30.92 -10.57 12.97
N PHE A 471 30.48 -10.44 11.74
CA PHE A 471 29.38 -11.22 11.14
C PHE A 471 28.01 -11.11 11.84
N ASP A 472 27.74 -10.02 12.54
CA ASP A 472 26.40 -9.72 13.05
C ASP A 472 25.58 -8.96 11.97
N PRO A 473 24.54 -9.59 11.37
CA PRO A 473 23.77 -8.95 10.30
C PRO A 473 22.96 -7.75 10.81
N GLY A 474 22.50 -7.80 12.07
CA GLY A 474 21.74 -6.71 12.65
C GLY A 474 22.57 -5.44 12.86
N ARG A 475 23.82 -5.61 13.29
CA ARG A 475 24.80 -4.53 13.43
C ARG A 475 25.25 -4.03 12.07
N PHE A 476 25.61 -4.93 11.14
CA PHE A 476 26.09 -4.60 9.82
C PHE A 476 25.06 -3.78 9.01
N GLY A 477 23.83 -4.28 8.90
CA GLY A 477 22.75 -3.62 8.16
C GLY A 477 22.28 -2.28 8.74
N LYS A 478 22.58 -1.99 10.02
CA LYS A 478 22.26 -0.70 10.66
C LYS A 478 23.40 0.32 10.62
N THR A 479 24.60 -0.07 10.26
CA THR A 479 25.79 0.78 10.26
C THR A 479 25.85 1.58 8.95
N GLN A 480 25.57 2.90 9.00
CA GLN A 480 25.57 3.76 7.81
C GLN A 480 26.90 3.69 7.03
N ALA A 481 28.02 3.71 7.73
CA ALA A 481 29.35 3.67 7.11
C ALA A 481 29.55 2.49 6.15
N VAL A 482 28.90 1.33 6.40
CA VAL A 482 29.04 0.15 5.53
C VAL A 482 28.48 0.44 4.12
N TYR A 483 27.39 1.20 4.04
CA TYR A 483 26.77 1.57 2.75
C TYR A 483 27.62 2.55 1.92
N ASP A 484 28.45 3.32 2.59
CA ASP A 484 29.29 4.34 1.95
C ASP A 484 30.71 3.82 1.68
N MET A 485 31.21 2.87 2.49
CA MET A 485 32.58 2.35 2.41
C MET A 485 32.79 1.31 1.31
N PHE A 486 31.79 0.53 0.94
CA PHE A 486 31.99 -0.61 0.05
C PHE A 486 32.06 -0.22 -1.43
N GLU A 487 31.20 0.69 -1.87
CA GLU A 487 31.15 1.12 -3.27
C GLU A 487 32.50 1.62 -3.83
N PRO A 488 33.33 2.39 -3.07
CA PRO A 488 34.65 2.83 -3.52
C PRO A 488 35.75 1.74 -3.61
N TYR A 489 35.52 0.52 -3.15
CA TYR A 489 36.53 -0.52 -3.20
C TYR A 489 36.96 -0.82 -4.62
N LYS A 490 38.28 -1.03 -4.84
CA LYS A 490 38.85 -1.31 -6.16
C LYS A 490 38.19 -2.52 -6.82
N SER A 491 37.94 -3.58 -6.09
CA SER A 491 37.28 -4.79 -6.57
C SER A 491 35.84 -4.51 -7.06
N VAL A 492 35.13 -3.62 -6.38
CA VAL A 492 33.77 -3.17 -6.75
C VAL A 492 33.82 -2.37 -8.05
N GLN A 493 34.74 -1.41 -8.17
CA GLN A 493 34.94 -0.59 -9.36
C GLN A 493 35.38 -1.43 -10.57
N GLU A 494 36.23 -2.42 -10.38
CA GLU A 494 36.64 -3.36 -11.42
C GLU A 494 35.45 -4.24 -11.87
N TRP A 495 34.58 -4.63 -10.94
CA TRP A 495 33.38 -5.37 -11.31
C TRP A 495 32.39 -4.49 -12.08
N PHE A 496 32.15 -3.25 -11.69
CA PHE A 496 31.34 -2.33 -12.47
C PHE A 496 31.84 -2.15 -13.90
N ALA A 497 33.15 -1.98 -14.07
CA ALA A 497 33.76 -1.88 -15.40
C ALA A 497 33.55 -3.16 -16.23
N HIS A 498 33.63 -4.32 -15.58
CA HIS A 498 33.37 -5.62 -16.22
C HIS A 498 31.92 -5.73 -16.68
N VAL A 499 30.96 -5.42 -15.83
CA VAL A 499 29.52 -5.51 -16.14
C VAL A 499 29.14 -4.55 -17.28
N ARG A 500 29.65 -3.30 -17.26
CA ARG A 500 29.45 -2.34 -18.36
C ARG A 500 30.03 -2.85 -19.71
N LYS A 501 31.17 -3.49 -19.65
CA LYS A 501 31.76 -4.09 -20.86
C LYS A 501 30.93 -5.27 -21.37
N SER A 502 30.51 -6.17 -20.49
CA SER A 502 29.67 -7.33 -20.82
C SER A 502 28.33 -6.88 -21.41
N ASP A 503 27.71 -5.85 -20.88
CA ASP A 503 26.46 -5.32 -21.39
C ASP A 503 26.58 -4.78 -22.82
N ARG A 504 27.66 -4.04 -23.12
CA ARG A 504 27.94 -3.52 -24.47
C ARG A 504 28.19 -4.63 -25.48
N GLN A 505 28.90 -5.70 -25.09
CA GLN A 505 29.19 -6.84 -25.99
C GLN A 505 27.95 -7.64 -26.34
N ASN A 506 26.94 -7.68 -25.48
CA ASN A 506 25.68 -8.37 -25.74
C ASN A 506 24.66 -7.51 -26.52
N ASN A 507 24.99 -6.24 -26.79
CA ASN A 507 24.18 -5.29 -27.55
C ASN A 507 24.73 -5.01 -28.95
N ALA A 508 25.94 -5.47 -29.28
CA ALA A 508 26.54 -5.39 -30.58
C ALA A 508 26.27 -6.68 -31.40
#